data_7677e633b5373c43fb6d26d23ca0c237
#
_entry.id   7677e633b5373c43fb6d26d23ca0c237
#
_cell.length_a   1.000
_cell.length_b   1.000
_cell.length_c   1.000
_cell.angle_alpha   90.00
_cell.angle_beta   90.00
_cell.angle_gamma   90.00
#
_symmetry.space_group_name_H-M   'P 1'
#
loop_
_entity.id
_entity.type
_entity.pdbx_description
1 polymer ?
#
loop_
_entity_poly.entity_id
_entity_poly.type
_entity_poly.pdbx_seq_one_letter_code
_entity_poly.pdbx_strand_id
1 'polypeptide(L)'
;MFINADCMDYLSEFEDNHFDIAIVDPPYFSGPEKRKYYGRKNSPIGVKRLYEELSEWEVPAKEYFDELLRISKNQIIFGVNYFDYHFGPGRIIWDKVNGCSSFSDCELAYCSFHDSVRLFRYMWNGMMQGKSISEGHIQQGNKKLNEIRIHPTQKPTNLYRWLVQKYAKKGDKILDTHVGSASSLIAFEEAGFEYLGFEKDPIMFEKAKNRLEEYKRESLKLISLFEVKEVQDDSKI
;
A
#
# COMPACT_ATOMS: atom_id res chain seq x y z
N MET A 1 -8.02 -10.44 7.50
CA MET A 1 -8.15 -11.57 6.51
C MET A 1 -7.58 -11.12 5.16
N PHE A 2 -7.00 -12.05 4.35
CA PHE A 2 -6.46 -11.77 3.01
C PHE A 2 -6.90 -12.87 2.06
N ILE A 3 -7.55 -12.54 0.94
CA ILE A 3 -8.27 -13.46 0.06
C ILE A 3 -7.75 -13.32 -1.37
N ASN A 4 -7.49 -14.47 -2.04
CA ASN A 4 -7.23 -14.49 -3.47
C ASN A 4 -8.56 -14.57 -4.23
N ALA A 5 -9.08 -13.42 -4.65
CA ALA A 5 -10.34 -13.32 -5.37
C ALA A 5 -10.47 -11.96 -6.07
N ASP A 6 -11.39 -11.86 -7.02
CA ASP A 6 -11.90 -10.58 -7.48
C ASP A 6 -12.77 -9.98 -6.38
N CYS A 7 -12.48 -8.76 -5.95
CA CYS A 7 -13.25 -8.10 -4.90
C CYS A 7 -14.73 -7.93 -5.29
N MET A 8 -15.03 -7.73 -6.58
CA MET A 8 -16.41 -7.54 -7.07
C MET A 8 -17.32 -8.73 -6.80
N ASP A 9 -16.76 -9.95 -6.65
CA ASP A 9 -17.54 -11.14 -6.30
C ASP A 9 -18.09 -11.10 -4.87
N TYR A 10 -17.58 -10.18 -4.03
CA TYR A 10 -17.88 -10.12 -2.59
C TYR A 10 -18.47 -8.79 -2.12
N LEU A 11 -18.18 -7.66 -2.82
CA LEU A 11 -18.56 -6.34 -2.29
C LEU A 11 -20.06 -6.19 -2.06
N SER A 12 -20.89 -6.80 -2.93
CA SER A 12 -22.36 -6.76 -2.81
C SER A 12 -22.92 -7.51 -1.59
N GLU A 13 -22.13 -8.38 -0.97
CA GLU A 13 -22.56 -9.16 0.20
C GLU A 13 -22.43 -8.38 1.51
N PHE A 14 -21.65 -7.28 1.52
CA PHE A 14 -21.48 -6.45 2.71
C PHE A 14 -22.63 -5.45 2.85
N GLU A 15 -23.01 -5.22 4.11
CA GLU A 15 -23.95 -4.16 4.47
C GLU A 15 -23.35 -2.76 4.23
N ASP A 16 -24.22 -1.76 4.14
CA ASP A 16 -23.81 -0.37 4.06
C ASP A 16 -22.94 0.01 5.27
N ASN A 17 -21.84 0.72 5.03
CA ASN A 17 -20.90 1.16 6.07
C ASN A 17 -20.29 0.04 6.92
N HIS A 18 -20.16 -1.17 6.38
CA HIS A 18 -19.56 -2.32 7.07
C HIS A 18 -18.11 -2.05 7.51
N PHE A 19 -17.33 -1.38 6.67
CA PHE A 19 -15.96 -0.97 6.97
C PHE A 19 -15.90 0.48 7.45
N ASP A 20 -15.02 0.76 8.39
CA ASP A 20 -14.82 2.14 8.87
C ASP A 20 -14.00 2.95 7.86
N ILE A 21 -13.03 2.29 7.21
CA ILE A 21 -12.15 2.91 6.21
C ILE A 21 -11.89 1.93 5.07
N ALA A 22 -11.97 2.42 3.83
CA ALA A 22 -11.37 1.75 2.68
C ALA A 22 -10.10 2.52 2.26
N ILE A 23 -8.95 1.83 2.19
CA ILE A 23 -7.67 2.38 1.67
C ILE A 23 -7.29 1.53 0.49
N VAL A 24 -7.48 2.04 -0.73
CA VAL A 24 -7.41 1.23 -1.94
C VAL A 24 -6.55 1.88 -3.03
N ASP A 25 -5.88 1.03 -3.80
CA ASP A 25 -5.06 1.41 -4.95
C ASP A 25 -5.46 0.59 -6.19
N PRO A 26 -6.67 0.82 -6.73
CA PRO A 26 -7.14 0.08 -7.88
C PRO A 26 -6.32 0.41 -9.12
N PRO A 27 -6.20 -0.50 -10.10
CA PRO A 27 -5.46 -0.24 -11.33
C PRO A 27 -6.10 0.91 -12.12
N TYR A 28 -5.30 1.85 -12.57
CA TYR A 28 -5.73 3.01 -13.34
C TYR A 28 -5.15 3.07 -14.76
N PHE A 29 -4.47 2.02 -15.19
CA PHE A 29 -4.05 1.77 -16.58
C PHE A 29 -3.95 0.25 -16.82
N SER A 30 -3.95 -0.14 -18.07
CA SER A 30 -4.02 -1.55 -18.49
C SER A 30 -2.73 -2.37 -18.28
N GLY A 31 -1.96 -2.04 -17.24
CA GLY A 31 -0.77 -2.76 -16.80
C GLY A 31 0.55 -2.17 -17.29
N PRO A 32 1.64 -2.40 -16.55
CA PRO A 32 2.97 -1.87 -16.86
C PRO A 32 3.56 -2.44 -18.15
N GLU A 33 3.11 -3.60 -18.61
CA GLU A 33 3.65 -4.32 -19.74
C GLU A 33 3.34 -3.66 -21.10
N LYS A 34 2.15 -3.11 -21.26
CA LYS A 34 1.79 -2.38 -22.48
C LYS A 34 2.70 -1.17 -22.75
N ARG A 35 3.32 -0.63 -21.70
CA ARG A 35 4.28 0.49 -21.82
C ARG A 35 5.73 0.04 -21.93
N LYS A 36 6.05 -1.26 -21.83
CA LYS A 36 7.41 -1.85 -21.94
C LYS A 36 8.46 -1.21 -21.01
N TYR A 37 8.05 -0.56 -19.91
CA TYR A 37 8.95 0.22 -19.06
C TYR A 37 9.65 -0.58 -17.96
N TYR A 38 9.11 -1.73 -17.56
CA TYR A 38 9.59 -2.46 -16.39
C TYR A 38 10.39 -3.70 -16.77
N GLY A 39 11.58 -3.82 -16.19
CA GLY A 39 12.40 -5.05 -16.20
C GLY A 39 13.24 -5.33 -17.44
N ARG A 40 13.20 -4.49 -18.51
CA ARG A 40 13.95 -4.75 -19.76
C ARG A 40 15.33 -4.12 -19.84
N LYS A 41 15.66 -3.14 -19.00
CA LYS A 41 16.97 -2.50 -18.96
C LYS A 41 17.75 -2.97 -17.74
N ASN A 42 18.99 -3.37 -17.94
CA ASN A 42 19.92 -3.56 -16.84
C ASN A 42 20.11 -2.22 -16.13
N SER A 43 20.13 -2.24 -14.79
CA SER A 43 20.56 -1.07 -14.05
C SER A 43 22.02 -0.74 -14.42
N PRO A 44 22.50 0.50 -14.22
CA PRO A 44 23.90 0.85 -14.42
C PRO A 44 24.90 -0.05 -13.66
N ILE A 45 24.42 -0.75 -12.64
CA ILE A 45 25.20 -1.70 -11.82
C ILE A 45 24.90 -3.16 -12.17
N GLY A 46 24.28 -3.45 -13.33
CA GLY A 46 24.07 -4.81 -13.85
C GLY A 46 22.91 -5.59 -13.20
N VAL A 47 22.15 -5.02 -12.28
CA VAL A 47 21.01 -5.69 -11.66
C VAL A 47 19.81 -5.67 -12.58
N LYS A 48 19.37 -6.85 -13.03
CA LYS A 48 18.14 -7.03 -13.80
C LYS A 48 17.04 -7.52 -12.85
N ARG A 49 16.01 -6.72 -12.64
CA ARG A 49 14.78 -7.17 -11.96
C ARG A 49 13.83 -7.69 -13.01
N LEU A 50 13.60 -8.99 -13.01
CA LEU A 50 12.55 -9.62 -13.79
C LEU A 50 11.32 -9.68 -12.87
N TYR A 51 10.27 -8.95 -13.24
CA TYR A 51 8.94 -9.22 -12.70
C TYR A 51 8.31 -10.29 -13.59
N GLU A 52 7.62 -11.25 -13.01
CA GLU A 52 6.81 -12.20 -13.76
C GLU A 52 5.68 -11.46 -14.48
N GLU A 53 5.25 -12.00 -15.61
CA GLU A 53 4.09 -11.47 -16.33
C GLU A 53 2.88 -11.58 -15.39
N LEU A 54 2.28 -10.43 -15.09
CA LEU A 54 1.06 -10.34 -14.32
C LEU A 54 -0.15 -10.38 -15.26
N SER A 55 -1.29 -10.80 -14.75
CA SER A 55 -2.55 -10.77 -15.49
C SER A 55 -2.85 -9.35 -16.02
N GLU A 56 -3.62 -9.24 -17.08
CA GLU A 56 -4.08 -7.95 -17.58
C GLU A 56 -4.90 -7.23 -16.50
N TRP A 57 -4.60 -5.94 -16.32
CA TRP A 57 -5.31 -5.12 -15.34
C TRP A 57 -6.53 -4.47 -16.00
N GLU A 58 -7.65 -4.59 -15.33
CA GLU A 58 -8.88 -3.90 -15.68
C GLU A 58 -9.02 -2.65 -14.83
N VAL A 59 -9.23 -1.50 -15.50
CA VAL A 59 -9.55 -0.26 -14.79
C VAL A 59 -10.97 -0.38 -14.26
N PRO A 60 -11.21 -0.14 -12.96
CA PRO A 60 -12.53 -0.28 -12.38
C PRO A 60 -13.58 0.61 -13.05
N ALA A 61 -14.76 0.05 -13.26
CA ALA A 61 -15.93 0.75 -13.73
C ALA A 61 -16.64 1.50 -12.58
N LYS A 62 -17.66 2.28 -12.90
CA LYS A 62 -18.42 3.08 -11.94
C LYS A 62 -18.99 2.24 -10.80
N GLU A 63 -19.46 1.05 -11.09
CA GLU A 63 -20.09 0.12 -10.16
C GLU A 63 -19.16 -0.25 -8.98
N TYR A 64 -17.86 -0.38 -9.25
CA TYR A 64 -16.87 -0.62 -8.21
C TYR A 64 -16.83 0.54 -7.19
N PHE A 65 -16.83 1.77 -7.68
CA PHE A 65 -16.77 2.94 -6.78
C PHE A 65 -18.09 3.12 -6.02
N ASP A 66 -19.23 2.87 -6.67
CA ASP A 66 -20.54 2.91 -6.01
C ASP A 66 -20.60 1.91 -4.84
N GLU A 67 -20.17 0.66 -5.06
CA GLU A 67 -20.10 -0.36 -4.00
C GLU A 67 -19.07 0.01 -2.93
N LEU A 68 -17.87 0.43 -3.31
CA LEU A 68 -16.82 0.82 -2.35
C LEU A 68 -17.30 1.94 -1.40
N LEU A 69 -18.00 2.96 -1.95
CA LEU A 69 -18.55 4.06 -1.17
C LEU A 69 -19.74 3.62 -0.31
N ARG A 70 -20.53 2.65 -0.77
CA ARG A 70 -21.65 2.10 -0.01
C ARG A 70 -21.20 1.33 1.22
N ILE A 71 -20.21 0.45 1.08
CA ILE A 71 -19.78 -0.46 2.15
C ILE A 71 -18.77 0.14 3.11
N SER A 72 -18.24 1.35 2.85
CA SER A 72 -17.25 1.98 3.72
C SER A 72 -17.65 3.39 4.14
N LYS A 73 -17.46 3.72 5.42
CA LYS A 73 -17.78 5.04 5.99
C LYS A 73 -16.85 6.13 5.47
N ASN A 74 -15.56 5.80 5.29
CA ASN A 74 -14.54 6.71 4.81
C ASN A 74 -13.66 6.02 3.77
N GLN A 75 -13.13 6.80 2.82
CA GLN A 75 -12.33 6.28 1.74
C GLN A 75 -11.05 7.08 1.51
N ILE A 76 -9.98 6.35 1.18
CA ILE A 76 -8.76 6.89 0.59
C ILE A 76 -8.50 6.06 -0.68
N ILE A 77 -8.67 6.69 -1.85
CA ILE A 77 -8.63 6.01 -3.16
C ILE A 77 -7.51 6.63 -3.98
N PHE A 78 -6.47 5.86 -4.30
CA PHE A 78 -5.37 6.33 -5.16
C PHE A 78 -5.77 6.34 -6.64
N GLY A 79 -5.05 7.14 -7.44
CA GLY A 79 -5.23 7.19 -8.89
C GLY A 79 -6.47 7.96 -9.38
N VAL A 80 -7.10 8.76 -8.54
CA VAL A 80 -8.39 9.42 -8.82
C VAL A 80 -8.39 10.36 -10.02
N ASN A 81 -7.23 10.77 -10.49
CA ASN A 81 -7.09 11.58 -11.70
C ASN A 81 -7.19 10.75 -13.00
N TYR A 82 -7.34 9.43 -12.91
CA TYR A 82 -7.46 8.52 -14.04
C TYR A 82 -8.87 7.94 -14.22
N PHE A 83 -9.76 8.13 -13.22
CA PHE A 83 -11.10 7.57 -13.23
C PHE A 83 -12.12 8.61 -13.67
N ASP A 84 -13.05 8.18 -14.52
CA ASP A 84 -14.25 8.97 -14.86
C ASP A 84 -15.32 8.76 -13.78
N TYR A 85 -15.03 9.26 -12.58
CA TYR A 85 -15.90 9.19 -11.42
C TYR A 85 -15.78 10.48 -10.60
N HIS A 86 -16.92 11.00 -10.15
CA HIS A 86 -16.93 12.25 -9.37
C HIS A 86 -16.68 11.96 -7.89
N PHE A 87 -15.50 12.28 -7.41
CA PHE A 87 -15.15 12.24 -5.99
C PHE A 87 -15.30 13.64 -5.37
N GLY A 88 -15.58 13.70 -4.05
CA GLY A 88 -15.55 14.94 -3.27
C GLY A 88 -14.21 15.68 -3.36
N PRO A 89 -14.07 16.87 -2.76
CA PRO A 89 -12.92 17.76 -2.95
C PRO A 89 -11.64 17.31 -2.23
N GLY A 90 -11.73 16.51 -1.19
CA GLY A 90 -10.57 16.11 -0.37
C GLY A 90 -9.51 15.35 -1.16
N ARG A 91 -8.26 15.76 -1.01
CA ARG A 91 -7.13 15.14 -1.74
C ARG A 91 -5.94 14.89 -0.81
N ILE A 92 -5.24 13.79 -1.09
CA ILE A 92 -3.90 13.55 -0.62
C ILE A 92 -2.98 13.52 -1.83
N ILE A 93 -1.88 14.25 -1.77
CA ILE A 93 -0.81 14.22 -2.75
C ILE A 93 0.36 13.46 -2.12
N TRP A 94 0.78 12.37 -2.73
CA TRP A 94 2.04 11.74 -2.41
C TRP A 94 3.13 12.26 -3.35
N ASP A 95 3.98 13.17 -2.83
CA ASP A 95 5.19 13.66 -3.50
C ASP A 95 6.29 12.59 -3.37
N LYS A 96 6.72 12.04 -4.52
CA LYS A 96 7.72 10.98 -4.61
C LYS A 96 9.16 11.49 -4.55
N VAL A 97 9.36 12.79 -4.50
CA VAL A 97 10.68 13.45 -4.52
C VAL A 97 11.50 12.97 -5.73
N ASN A 98 10.86 12.87 -6.89
CA ASN A 98 11.47 12.31 -8.10
C ASN A 98 12.42 13.27 -8.84
N GLY A 99 12.40 14.55 -8.52
CA GLY A 99 13.19 15.56 -9.24
C GLY A 99 12.78 15.66 -10.71
N CYS A 100 13.78 15.62 -11.61
CA CYS A 100 13.56 15.73 -13.05
C CYS A 100 13.46 14.36 -13.74
N SER A 101 12.87 13.35 -13.12
CA SER A 101 12.70 12.04 -13.75
C SER A 101 11.57 12.05 -14.79
N SER A 102 11.56 11.05 -15.69
CA SER A 102 10.45 10.85 -16.62
C SER A 102 9.21 10.19 -16.01
N PHE A 103 9.25 9.85 -14.72
CA PHE A 103 8.12 9.30 -13.99
C PHE A 103 7.31 10.40 -13.34
N SER A 104 6.05 10.11 -13.00
CA SER A 104 5.18 11.04 -12.27
C SER A 104 5.83 11.54 -11.00
N ASP A 105 5.84 12.85 -10.78
CA ASP A 105 6.40 13.48 -9.58
C ASP A 105 5.61 13.14 -8.32
N CYS A 106 4.30 12.96 -8.49
CA CYS A 106 3.38 12.65 -7.38
C CYS A 106 2.28 11.68 -7.83
N GLU A 107 1.56 11.17 -6.84
CA GLU A 107 0.28 10.48 -7.02
C GLU A 107 -0.81 11.19 -6.23
N LEU A 108 -2.03 11.15 -6.77
CA LEU A 108 -3.19 11.74 -6.14
C LEU A 108 -4.10 10.65 -5.56
N ALA A 109 -4.61 10.90 -4.35
CA ALA A 109 -5.69 10.10 -3.80
C ALA A 109 -6.87 11.00 -3.41
N TYR A 110 -8.08 10.49 -3.57
CA TYR A 110 -9.26 11.03 -2.89
C TYR A 110 -9.18 10.70 -1.40
N CYS A 111 -9.67 11.59 -0.58
CA CYS A 111 -9.76 11.39 0.86
C CYS A 111 -11.08 11.98 1.37
N SER A 112 -11.97 11.13 1.88
CA SER A 112 -13.29 11.56 2.37
C SER A 112 -13.25 12.27 3.73
N PHE A 113 -12.15 12.19 4.46
CA PHE A 113 -12.02 12.74 5.82
C PHE A 113 -11.99 14.27 5.89
N HIS A 114 -11.78 14.94 4.78
CA HIS A 114 -11.66 16.42 4.72
C HIS A 114 -11.88 16.94 3.29
N ASP A 115 -12.13 18.24 3.17
CA ASP A 115 -12.32 18.95 1.90
C ASP A 115 -11.05 19.69 1.43
N SER A 116 -9.94 19.48 2.10
CA SER A 116 -8.67 20.15 1.83
C SER A 116 -7.70 19.27 1.05
N VAL A 117 -6.54 19.83 0.68
CA VAL A 117 -5.44 19.07 0.09
C VAL A 117 -4.37 18.85 1.14
N ARG A 118 -3.90 17.61 1.29
CA ARG A 118 -2.83 17.21 2.20
C ARG A 118 -1.66 16.65 1.42
N LEU A 119 -0.45 16.91 1.90
CA LEU A 119 0.79 16.46 1.27
C LEU A 119 1.47 15.41 2.16
N PHE A 120 1.83 14.29 1.55
CA PHE A 120 2.78 13.31 2.08
C PHE A 120 4.01 13.31 1.20
N ARG A 121 5.20 13.53 1.75
CA ARG A 121 6.46 13.57 1.01
C ARG A 121 7.31 12.37 1.39
N TYR A 122 7.54 11.47 0.44
CA TYR A 122 8.36 10.28 0.66
C TYR A 122 9.00 9.81 -0.63
N MET A 123 10.34 9.84 -0.66
CA MET A 123 11.14 9.43 -1.80
C MET A 123 10.91 7.96 -2.17
N TRP A 124 10.54 7.70 -3.42
CA TRP A 124 10.26 6.37 -3.91
C TRP A 124 10.55 6.26 -5.40
N ASN A 125 11.84 6.31 -5.77
CA ASN A 125 12.27 6.31 -7.16
C ASN A 125 13.37 5.27 -7.39
N GLY A 126 13.08 4.22 -8.14
CA GLY A 126 14.01 3.14 -8.40
C GLY A 126 14.55 2.50 -7.11
N MET A 127 15.84 2.67 -6.84
CA MET A 127 16.51 2.19 -5.61
C MET A 127 16.54 3.24 -4.50
N MET A 128 16.11 4.47 -4.77
CA MET A 128 16.08 5.55 -3.78
C MET A 128 14.78 5.46 -3.00
N GLN A 129 14.90 5.43 -1.69
CA GLN A 129 13.79 5.40 -0.75
C GLN A 129 13.99 6.44 0.33
N GLY A 130 12.90 6.99 0.85
CA GLY A 130 12.92 7.91 1.97
C GLY A 130 13.40 7.23 3.25
N LYS A 131 14.03 7.99 4.13
CA LYS A 131 14.64 7.47 5.36
C LYS A 131 13.59 7.05 6.40
N SER A 132 12.57 7.88 6.60
CA SER A 132 11.47 7.64 7.55
C SER A 132 10.23 8.43 7.14
N ILE A 133 9.11 8.26 7.83
CA ILE A 133 7.89 9.05 7.59
C ILE A 133 8.15 10.56 7.76
N SER A 134 8.88 10.95 8.78
CA SER A 134 9.22 12.37 9.07
C SER A 134 10.33 12.94 8.17
N GLU A 135 11.25 12.09 7.73
CA GLU A 135 12.40 12.44 6.89
C GLU A 135 12.26 11.83 5.48
N GLY A 136 11.04 11.74 4.95
CA GLY A 136 10.76 11.08 3.69
C GLY A 136 11.41 11.72 2.46
N HIS A 137 11.76 13.00 2.54
CA HIS A 137 12.52 13.72 1.50
C HIS A 137 14.03 13.47 1.57
N ILE A 138 14.51 12.86 2.65
CA ILE A 138 15.92 12.47 2.82
C ILE A 138 16.07 11.02 2.37
N GLN A 139 17.07 10.76 1.53
CA GLN A 139 17.34 9.42 1.05
C GLN A 139 17.84 8.51 2.18
N GLN A 140 17.36 7.26 2.23
CA GLN A 140 17.89 6.21 3.09
C GLN A 140 19.35 5.90 2.71
N GLY A 141 20.29 6.22 3.59
CA GLY A 141 21.73 6.02 3.35
C GLY A 141 22.16 4.54 3.39
N ASN A 142 21.49 3.74 4.23
CA ASN A 142 21.77 2.30 4.36
C ASN A 142 20.80 1.49 3.48
N LYS A 143 21.28 1.01 2.33
CA LYS A 143 20.50 0.21 1.38
C LYS A 143 19.95 -1.10 1.95
N LYS A 144 20.53 -1.62 3.04
CA LYS A 144 20.02 -2.84 3.71
C LYS A 144 18.69 -2.60 4.42
N LEU A 145 18.38 -1.33 4.73
CA LEU A 145 17.13 -0.91 5.34
C LEU A 145 16.05 -0.56 4.30
N ASN A 146 16.38 -0.62 3.03
CA ASN A 146 15.40 -0.39 1.97
C ASN A 146 14.37 -1.50 1.94
N GLU A 147 13.12 -1.10 1.79
CA GLU A 147 12.01 -2.01 1.55
C GLU A 147 12.21 -2.78 0.23
N ILE A 148 12.06 -4.10 0.26
CA ILE A 148 12.19 -4.94 -0.93
C ILE A 148 10.93 -4.77 -1.78
N ARG A 149 11.12 -4.50 -3.08
CA ARG A 149 10.01 -4.39 -4.03
C ARG A 149 9.77 -5.74 -4.69
N ILE A 150 8.55 -6.24 -4.58
CA ILE A 150 8.08 -7.49 -5.23
C ILE A 150 7.09 -7.21 -6.38
N HIS A 151 6.64 -5.95 -6.51
CA HIS A 151 5.68 -5.51 -7.53
C HIS A 151 6.21 -4.25 -8.24
N PRO A 152 6.01 -4.10 -9.58
CA PRO A 152 6.53 -2.95 -10.32
C PRO A 152 5.95 -1.61 -9.89
N THR A 153 4.69 -1.57 -9.50
CA THR A 153 3.98 -0.36 -9.03
C THR A 153 3.80 -0.32 -7.52
N GLN A 154 4.56 -1.14 -6.77
CA GLN A 154 4.49 -1.19 -5.31
C GLN A 154 4.60 0.20 -4.69
N LYS A 155 3.62 0.55 -3.86
CA LYS A 155 3.69 1.70 -2.97
C LYS A 155 4.47 1.36 -1.70
N PRO A 156 5.15 2.34 -1.07
CA PRO A 156 5.92 2.09 0.15
C PRO A 156 5.02 1.82 1.35
N THR A 157 5.41 0.89 2.22
CA THR A 157 4.71 0.62 3.47
C THR A 157 4.60 1.88 4.35
N ASN A 158 5.60 2.78 4.31
CA ASN A 158 5.56 4.04 5.03
C ASN A 158 4.44 5.00 4.60
N LEU A 159 3.96 4.93 3.35
CA LEU A 159 2.78 5.66 2.93
C LEU A 159 1.54 5.18 3.70
N TYR A 160 1.33 3.87 3.76
CA TYR A 160 0.19 3.28 4.46
C TYR A 160 0.29 3.47 5.97
N ARG A 161 1.49 3.37 6.57
CA ARG A 161 1.73 3.72 7.98
C ARG A 161 1.29 5.15 8.29
N TRP A 162 1.69 6.09 7.43
CA TRP A 162 1.27 7.49 7.59
C TRP A 162 -0.24 7.66 7.46
N LEU A 163 -0.88 6.95 6.53
CA LEU A 163 -2.34 7.00 6.35
C LEU A 163 -3.07 6.51 7.59
N VAL A 164 -2.73 5.32 8.10
CA VAL A 164 -3.41 4.78 9.29
C VAL A 164 -3.12 5.60 10.55
N GLN A 165 -1.89 6.09 10.73
CA GLN A 165 -1.56 6.97 11.85
C GLN A 165 -2.37 8.27 11.86
N LYS A 166 -2.73 8.77 10.67
CA LYS A 166 -3.40 10.05 10.52
C LYS A 166 -4.93 9.94 10.52
N TYR A 167 -5.48 8.88 9.97
CA TYR A 167 -6.90 8.79 9.66
C TYR A 167 -7.63 7.65 10.38
N ALA A 168 -6.94 6.58 10.76
CA ALA A 168 -7.57 5.45 11.43
C ALA A 168 -7.62 5.65 12.96
N LYS A 169 -8.65 5.08 13.58
CA LYS A 169 -8.85 5.06 15.03
C LYS A 169 -8.83 3.62 15.53
N LYS A 170 -8.40 3.43 16.77
CA LYS A 170 -8.39 2.11 17.39
C LYS A 170 -9.77 1.43 17.28
N GLY A 171 -9.78 0.22 16.73
CA GLY A 171 -10.97 -0.58 16.50
C GLY A 171 -11.61 -0.42 15.13
N ASP A 172 -11.11 0.46 14.27
CA ASP A 172 -11.58 0.58 12.90
C ASP A 172 -11.30 -0.72 12.12
N LYS A 173 -12.26 -1.10 11.27
CA LYS A 173 -12.12 -2.16 10.27
C LYS A 173 -11.72 -1.56 8.94
N ILE A 174 -10.61 -2.05 8.38
CA ILE A 174 -10.03 -1.50 7.14
C ILE A 174 -10.21 -2.46 5.97
N LEU A 175 -10.64 -1.92 4.83
CA LEU A 175 -10.74 -2.65 3.56
C LEU A 175 -9.64 -2.22 2.60
N ASP A 176 -8.97 -3.20 1.96
CA ASP A 176 -8.15 -2.97 0.77
C ASP A 176 -8.56 -3.95 -0.34
N THR A 177 -9.15 -3.46 -1.40
CA THR A 177 -9.69 -4.26 -2.51
C THR A 177 -8.62 -4.64 -3.55
N HIS A 178 -7.43 -4.06 -3.50
CA HIS A 178 -6.35 -4.28 -4.48
C HIS A 178 -4.98 -4.28 -3.77
N VAL A 179 -4.75 -5.33 -2.99
CA VAL A 179 -3.62 -5.43 -2.05
C VAL A 179 -2.25 -5.36 -2.73
N GLY A 180 -2.13 -5.93 -3.94
CA GLY A 180 -0.88 -5.95 -4.67
C GLY A 180 0.25 -6.59 -3.85
N SER A 181 1.21 -5.78 -3.43
CA SER A 181 2.40 -6.24 -2.71
C SER A 181 2.23 -6.43 -1.19
N ALA A 182 1.03 -6.29 -0.64
CA ALA A 182 0.71 -6.27 0.80
C ALA A 182 1.37 -5.14 1.62
N SER A 183 1.80 -4.04 0.99
CA SER A 183 2.34 -2.89 1.74
C SER A 183 1.31 -2.27 2.68
N SER A 184 0.05 -2.23 2.27
CA SER A 184 -1.10 -1.80 3.08
C SER A 184 -1.33 -2.73 4.26
N LEU A 185 -1.43 -4.05 4.00
CA LEU A 185 -1.72 -5.04 5.02
C LEU A 185 -0.63 -5.11 6.10
N ILE A 186 0.64 -4.94 5.71
CA ILE A 186 1.75 -4.86 6.68
C ILE A 186 1.55 -3.66 7.62
N ALA A 187 1.17 -2.50 7.09
CA ALA A 187 0.93 -1.32 7.91
C ALA A 187 -0.31 -1.49 8.82
N PHE A 188 -1.36 -2.17 8.36
CA PHE A 188 -2.56 -2.46 9.16
C PHE A 188 -2.26 -3.46 10.28
N GLU A 189 -1.52 -4.52 9.97
CA GLU A 189 -1.08 -5.52 10.95
C GLU A 189 -0.20 -4.90 12.05
N GLU A 190 0.78 -4.10 11.65
CA GLU A 190 1.69 -3.39 12.57
C GLU A 190 0.93 -2.47 13.53
N ALA A 191 -0.11 -1.81 13.04
CA ALA A 191 -0.94 -0.91 13.83
C ALA A 191 -2.06 -1.62 14.61
N GLY A 192 -2.21 -2.94 14.46
CA GLY A 192 -3.19 -3.77 15.17
C GLY A 192 -4.63 -3.57 14.72
N PHE A 193 -4.85 -3.24 13.44
CA PHE A 193 -6.19 -3.10 12.87
C PHE A 193 -6.77 -4.44 12.40
N GLU A 194 -8.08 -4.60 12.52
CA GLU A 194 -8.83 -5.60 11.76
C GLU A 194 -8.91 -5.17 10.30
N TYR A 195 -8.62 -6.07 9.37
CA TYR A 195 -8.66 -5.75 7.95
C TYR A 195 -9.15 -6.91 7.09
N LEU A 196 -9.68 -6.55 5.92
CA LEU A 196 -9.96 -7.44 4.80
C LEU A 196 -9.22 -6.93 3.58
N GLY A 197 -8.47 -7.83 2.92
CA GLY A 197 -7.74 -7.53 1.70
C GLY A 197 -8.09 -8.51 0.58
N PHE A 198 -8.13 -8.02 -0.66
CA PHE A 198 -8.33 -8.83 -1.87
C PHE A 198 -7.16 -8.64 -2.84
N GLU A 199 -6.73 -9.73 -3.46
CA GLU A 199 -5.81 -9.74 -4.60
C GLU A 199 -6.29 -10.76 -5.63
N LYS A 200 -6.57 -10.30 -6.84
CA LYS A 200 -7.12 -11.13 -7.93
C LYS A 200 -6.06 -12.02 -8.57
N ASP A 201 -4.85 -11.49 -8.76
CA ASP A 201 -3.76 -12.25 -9.39
C ASP A 201 -3.18 -13.28 -8.41
N PRO A 202 -3.28 -14.60 -8.71
CA PRO A 202 -2.84 -15.65 -7.78
C PRO A 202 -1.32 -15.64 -7.55
N ILE A 203 -0.53 -15.22 -8.55
CA ILE A 203 0.94 -15.15 -8.41
C ILE A 203 1.29 -14.00 -7.46
N MET A 204 0.64 -12.85 -7.64
CA MET A 204 0.86 -11.70 -6.75
C MET A 204 0.33 -11.97 -5.35
N PHE A 205 -0.83 -12.61 -5.23
CA PHE A 205 -1.38 -13.05 -3.94
C PHE A 205 -0.39 -13.89 -3.13
N GLU A 206 0.21 -14.93 -3.73
CA GLU A 206 1.18 -15.78 -3.03
C GLU A 206 2.44 -14.99 -2.62
N LYS A 207 2.95 -14.10 -3.48
CA LYS A 207 4.09 -13.24 -3.14
C LYS A 207 3.77 -12.28 -1.99
N ALA A 208 2.61 -11.67 -2.05
CA ALA A 208 2.12 -10.73 -1.04
C ALA A 208 1.89 -11.43 0.32
N LYS A 209 1.28 -12.61 0.28
CA LYS A 209 1.05 -13.46 1.46
C LYS A 209 2.35 -13.85 2.13
N ASN A 210 3.32 -14.36 1.36
CA ASN A 210 4.64 -14.71 1.89
C ASN A 210 5.34 -13.51 2.53
N ARG A 211 5.27 -12.33 1.92
CA ARG A 211 5.84 -11.10 2.46
C ARG A 211 5.15 -10.67 3.77
N LEU A 212 3.84 -10.78 3.85
CA LEU A 212 3.09 -10.49 5.07
C LEU A 212 3.41 -11.47 6.20
N GLU A 213 3.51 -12.76 5.89
CA GLU A 213 3.86 -13.79 6.87
C GLU A 213 5.31 -13.67 7.36
N GLU A 214 6.24 -13.30 6.48
CA GLU A 214 7.63 -13.01 6.86
C GLU A 214 7.68 -11.83 7.83
N TYR A 215 6.97 -10.75 7.54
CA TYR A 215 6.85 -9.62 8.45
C TYR A 215 6.31 -10.04 9.83
N LYS A 216 5.23 -10.83 9.88
CA LYS A 216 4.64 -11.33 11.14
C LYS A 216 5.66 -12.15 11.95
N ARG A 217 6.39 -13.04 11.28
CA ARG A 217 7.43 -13.86 11.94
C ARG A 217 8.57 -13.02 12.53
N GLU A 218 9.02 -12.02 11.79
CA GLU A 218 10.08 -11.12 12.27
C GLU A 218 9.61 -10.28 13.46
N SER A 219 8.40 -9.76 13.41
CA SER A 219 7.79 -9.01 14.51
C SER A 219 7.67 -9.84 15.80
N LEU A 220 7.21 -11.10 15.69
CA LEU A 220 7.12 -12.01 16.83
C LEU A 220 8.50 -12.35 17.44
N LYS A 221 9.53 -12.53 16.61
CA LYS A 221 10.90 -12.75 17.09
C LYS A 221 11.43 -11.55 17.86
N LEU A 222 11.14 -10.33 17.39
CA LEU A 222 11.55 -9.12 18.09
C LEU A 222 10.87 -9.01 19.46
N ILE A 223 9.56 -9.25 19.55
CA ILE A 223 8.82 -9.22 20.81
C ILE A 223 9.40 -10.24 21.79
N SER A 224 9.61 -11.49 21.37
CA SER A 224 10.18 -12.52 22.25
C SER A 224 11.59 -12.19 22.75
N LEU A 225 12.42 -11.51 21.95
CA LEU A 225 13.74 -11.06 22.35
C LEU A 225 13.70 -9.93 23.41
N PHE A 226 12.69 -9.05 23.33
CA PHE A 226 12.47 -8.01 24.35
C PHE A 226 11.98 -8.60 25.66
N GLU A 227 10.99 -9.50 25.65
CA GLU A 227 10.47 -10.19 26.84
C GLU A 227 11.57 -10.96 27.59
N VAL A 228 12.46 -11.66 26.86
CA VAL A 228 13.61 -12.38 27.48
C VAL A 228 14.59 -11.42 28.15
N LYS A 229 14.80 -10.22 27.61
CA LYS A 229 15.70 -9.24 28.22
C LYS A 229 15.11 -8.64 29.49
N GLU A 230 13.83 -8.32 29.53
CA GLU A 230 13.17 -7.81 30.75
C GLU A 230 13.24 -8.82 31.88
N VAL A 231 12.99 -10.10 31.64
CA VAL A 231 13.10 -11.17 32.65
C VAL A 231 14.54 -11.35 33.16
N GLN A 232 15.57 -11.09 32.35
CA GLN A 232 16.97 -11.17 32.78
C GLN A 232 17.43 -9.96 33.60
N ASP A 233 16.86 -8.78 33.37
CA ASP A 233 17.16 -7.58 34.17
C ASP A 233 16.47 -7.61 35.55
N ASP A 234 15.24 -8.13 35.63
CA ASP A 234 14.52 -8.31 36.89
C ASP A 234 15.14 -9.40 37.81
N SER A 235 15.92 -10.32 37.24
CA SER A 235 16.62 -11.37 38.00
C SER A 235 17.94 -10.92 38.60
N LYS A 236 18.34 -9.65 38.40
CA LYS A 236 19.60 -9.07 38.93
C LYS A 236 19.41 -8.08 40.08
N ILE A 237 18.20 -7.94 40.57
CA ILE A 237 17.83 -7.20 41.80
C ILE A 237 17.60 -8.19 42.90
#